data_b5e6545271607a3ca3b2025a16d51446
#
_entry.id   b5e6545271607a3ca3b2025a16d51446
#
_cell.length_a   1.000
_cell.length_b   1.000
_cell.length_c   1.000
_cell.angle_alpha   90.00
_cell.angle_beta   90.00
_cell.angle_gamma   90.00
#
_symmetry.space_group_name_H-M   'P 1'
#
loop_
_entity.id
_entity.type
_entity.pdbx_description
1 polymer ?
#
loop_
_entity_poly.entity_id
_entity_poly.type
_entity_poly.pdbx_seq_one_letter_code
_entity_poly.pdbx_strand_id
1 'polypeptide(L)' 'MANILLAVTGSIASYKSADLVSSLKKQGHQVTVLMTQAATEFIQPLTLQVLSQNPVHLDVMKDPYPDKVNHI' A
#
# COMPACT_ATOMS: atom_id res chain seq x y z
N MET A 1 -14.99 -11.50 0.49
CA MET A 1 -14.54 -10.12 0.69
C MET A 1 -13.74 -10.01 1.99
N ALA A 2 -12.63 -9.32 1.95
CA ALA A 2 -11.78 -9.15 3.13
C ALA A 2 -11.30 -7.71 3.23
N ASN A 3 -10.87 -7.32 4.42
CA ASN A 3 -10.20 -6.06 4.64
C ASN A 3 -8.71 -6.33 4.68
N ILE A 4 -7.98 -5.73 3.75
CA ILE A 4 -6.55 -5.99 3.58
C ILE A 4 -5.77 -4.72 3.80
N LEU A 5 -4.78 -4.78 4.68
CA LEU A 5 -3.82 -3.69 4.86
C LEU A 5 -2.54 -4.07 4.13
N LEU A 6 -2.17 -3.27 3.15
CA LEU A 6 -1.00 -3.52 2.33
C LEU A 6 0.06 -2.47 2.63
N ALA A 7 1.20 -2.91 3.10
CA ALA A 7 2.32 -2.02 3.38
C ALA A 7 3.30 -2.03 2.19
N VAL A 8 3.57 -0.85 1.67
CA VAL A 8 4.43 -0.67 0.49
C VAL A 8 5.71 0.01 0.95
N THR A 9 6.83 -0.72 0.86
CA THR A 9 8.05 -0.30 1.57
C THR A 9 9.28 -0.05 0.72
N GLY A 10 9.26 -0.29 -0.57
CA GLY A 10 10.45 -0.10 -1.37
C GLY A 10 10.13 0.06 -2.84
N SER A 11 11.16 0.27 -3.65
CA SER A 11 10.97 0.60 -5.05
C SER A 11 10.34 -0.56 -5.84
N ILE A 12 10.86 -1.75 -5.65
CA ILE A 12 10.34 -2.92 -6.37
C ILE A 12 8.94 -3.25 -5.89
N ALA A 13 8.73 -3.19 -4.58
CA ALA A 13 7.42 -3.46 -4.02
C ALA A 13 6.42 -2.41 -4.47
N SER A 14 6.83 -1.15 -4.54
CA SER A 14 5.94 -0.07 -4.99
C SER A 14 5.47 -0.30 -6.41
N TYR A 15 6.36 -0.76 -7.26
CA TYR A 15 6.04 -1.00 -8.64
C TYR A 15 4.98 -2.09 -8.80
N LYS A 16 5.12 -3.16 -8.04
CA LYS A 16 4.18 -4.28 -8.11
C LYS A 16 2.92 -4.02 -7.32
N SER A 17 2.98 -3.13 -6.35
CA SER A 17 1.85 -2.92 -5.46
C SER A 17 0.63 -2.35 -6.18
N ALA A 18 0.84 -1.55 -7.22
CA ALA A 18 -0.28 -1.02 -8.00
C ALA A 18 -1.08 -2.16 -8.64
N ASP A 19 -0.38 -3.13 -9.24
CA ASP A 19 -1.05 -4.28 -9.83
C ASP A 19 -1.76 -5.11 -8.77
N LEU A 20 -1.14 -5.28 -7.62
CA LEU A 20 -1.72 -6.06 -6.55
C LEU A 20 -2.98 -5.41 -6.00
N VAL A 21 -2.93 -4.11 -5.76
CA VAL A 21 -4.11 -3.37 -5.29
C VAL A 21 -5.24 -3.50 -6.29
N SER A 22 -4.96 -3.30 -7.56
CA SER A 22 -5.98 -3.41 -8.60
C SER A 22 -6.58 -4.80 -8.63
N SER A 23 -5.76 -5.83 -8.54
CA SER A 23 -6.23 -7.21 -8.55
C SER A 23 -7.11 -7.51 -7.34
N LEU A 24 -6.70 -7.08 -6.16
CA LEU A 24 -7.47 -7.31 -4.94
C LEU A 24 -8.82 -6.60 -5.00
N LYS A 25 -8.84 -5.38 -5.54
CA LYS A 25 -10.11 -4.66 -5.69
C LYS A 25 -11.05 -5.36 -6.66
N LYS A 26 -10.51 -5.91 -7.74
CA LYS A 26 -11.34 -6.65 -8.69
C LYS A 26 -11.96 -7.89 -8.07
N GLN A 27 -11.30 -8.45 -7.06
CA GLN A 27 -11.82 -9.60 -6.35
C GLN A 27 -12.81 -9.23 -5.25
N GLY A 28 -13.10 -7.95 -5.09
CA GLY A 28 -14.10 -7.50 -4.13
C GLY A 28 -13.58 -7.24 -2.73
N HIS A 29 -12.27 -7.17 -2.56
CA HIS A 29 -11.69 -6.89 -1.24
C HIS A 29 -11.62 -5.39 -0.98
N GLN A 30 -11.65 -5.03 0.29
CA GLN A 30 -11.32 -3.67 0.73
C GLN A 30 -9.82 -3.60 0.97
N VAL A 31 -9.16 -2.65 0.33
CA VAL A 31 -7.71 -2.52 0.42
C VAL A 31 -7.36 -1.16 1.00
N THR A 32 -6.60 -1.16 2.08
CA THR A 32 -6.03 0.05 2.66
C THR A 32 -4.53 -0.01 2.47
N VAL A 33 -3.94 1.07 1.98
CA VAL A 33 -2.52 1.10 1.66
C VAL A 33 -1.78 1.96 2.67
N LEU A 34 -0.67 1.43 3.17
CA LEU A 34 0.28 2.15 3.99
C LEU A 34 1.59 2.23 3.23
N MET A 35 2.09 3.44 2.97
CA MET A 35 3.33 3.65 2.24
C MET A 35 4.39 4.22 3.15
N THR A 36 5.63 3.70 3.03
CA THR A 36 6.76 4.35 3.65
C THR A 36 7.14 5.59 2.83
N GLN A 37 7.87 6.50 3.45
CA GLN A 37 8.33 7.69 2.75
C GLN A 37 9.21 7.32 1.55
N ALA A 38 10.06 6.30 1.70
CA ALA A 38 10.90 5.87 0.59
C ALA A 38 10.07 5.38 -0.60
N ALA A 39 8.97 4.69 -0.34
CA ALA A 39 8.12 4.19 -1.41
C ALA A 39 7.47 5.32 -2.20
N THR A 40 7.21 6.46 -1.57
CA THR A 40 6.58 7.59 -2.26
C THR A 40 7.48 8.21 -3.31
N GLU A 41 8.77 7.90 -3.30
CA GLU A 41 9.69 8.37 -4.32
C GLU A 41 9.58 7.59 -5.62
N PHE A 42 8.94 6.44 -5.57
CA PHE A 42 8.82 5.56 -6.73
C PHE A 42 7.42 5.48 -7.27
N ILE A 43 6.43 5.69 -6.43
CA ILE A 43 5.04 5.70 -6.86
C ILE A 43 4.30 6.74 -6.03
N GLN A 44 3.48 7.55 -6.69
CA GLN A 44 2.75 8.58 -6.00
C GLN A 44 1.62 7.97 -5.17
N PRO A 45 1.43 8.46 -3.94
CA PRO A 45 0.31 7.97 -3.13
C PRO A 45 -1.04 8.08 -3.83
N LEU A 46 -1.23 9.11 -4.64
CA LEU A 46 -2.48 9.31 -5.35
C LEU A 46 -2.80 8.13 -6.26
N THR A 47 -1.79 7.53 -6.87
CA THR A 47 -2.00 6.36 -7.73
C THR A 47 -2.64 5.23 -6.94
N LEU A 48 -2.11 4.95 -5.77
CA LEU A 48 -2.64 3.87 -4.94
C LEU A 48 -3.97 4.25 -4.29
N GLN A 49 -4.18 5.53 -4.02
CA GLN A 49 -5.46 6.00 -3.51
C GLN A 49 -6.58 5.75 -4.53
N VAL A 50 -6.32 6.06 -5.79
CA VAL A 50 -7.30 5.85 -6.84
C VAL A 50 -7.57 4.37 -7.03
N LEU A 51 -6.52 3.56 -7.06
CA LEU A 51 -6.69 2.13 -7.30
C LEU A 51 -7.37 1.42 -6.14
N SER A 52 -7.06 1.79 -4.92
CA SER A 52 -7.67 1.17 -3.74
C SER A 52 -9.03 1.77 -3.39
N GLN A 53 -9.30 2.97 -3.87
CA GLN A 53 -10.50 3.74 -3.54
C GLN A 53 -10.57 4.09 -2.05
N ASN A 54 -9.41 4.11 -1.40
CA ASN A 54 -9.28 4.47 0.01
C ASN A 54 -8.10 5.39 0.17
N PRO A 55 -8.10 6.25 1.20
CA PRO A 55 -6.95 7.09 1.47
C PRO A 55 -5.70 6.26 1.74
N VAL A 56 -4.57 6.73 1.23
CA VAL A 56 -3.28 6.09 1.49
C VAL A 56 -2.70 6.71 2.76
N HIS A 57 -2.26 5.85 3.67
CA HIS A 57 -1.62 6.28 4.90
C HIS A 57 -0.12 6.31 4.70
N LEU A 58 0.52 7.38 5.15
CA LEU A 58 1.97 7.51 5.05
C LEU A 58 2.59 7.14 6.37
N ASP A 59 3.59 6.28 6.29
CA ASP A 59 4.33 5.86 7.46
C ASP A 59 5.53 6.77 7.62
N VAL A 60 5.48 7.64 8.63
CA VAL A 60 6.58 8.55 8.93
C VAL A 60 7.35 8.12 10.16
N MET A 61 7.09 6.91 10.64
CA MET A 61 7.72 6.43 11.85
C MET A 61 9.18 6.10 11.59
N LYS A 62 10.00 6.37 12.59
CA LYS A 62 11.42 6.08 12.51
C LYS A 62 11.74 4.65 12.92
N ASP A 63 10.84 4.06 13.69
CA ASP A 63 11.05 2.74 14.25
C ASP A 63 10.64 1.66 13.28
N PRO A 64 11.08 0.43 13.55
CA PRO A 64 10.64 -0.71 12.76
C PRO A 64 9.14 -0.81 12.70
N TYR A 65 8.68 -1.58 11.76
CA TYR A 65 7.27 -1.69 11.45
C TYR A 65 6.47 -2.29 12.58
N PRO A 66 5.20 -1.90 12.71
CA PRO A 66 4.32 -2.60 13.63
C PRO A 66 4.22 -4.08 13.25
N ASP A 67 4.12 -4.92 14.27
CA ASP A 67 4.12 -6.36 14.06
C ASP A 67 2.92 -6.84 13.24
N LYS A 68 1.88 -6.04 13.17
CA LYS A 68 0.63 -6.47 12.55
C LYS A 68 0.50 -6.06 11.09
N VAL A 69 1.52 -5.45 10.53
CA VAL A 69 1.48 -4.97 9.15
C VAL A 69 2.12 -6.02 8.24
N ASN A 70 1.43 -6.32 7.13
CA ASN A 70 1.99 -7.19 6.11
C ASN A 70 2.87 -6.36 5.19
N HIS A 71 4.05 -6.86 4.90
CA HIS A 71 5.03 -6.16 4.09
C HIS A 71 5.16 -6.79 2.72
N ILE A 72 5.46 -5.95 1.79
CA ILE A 72 5.82 -6.37 0.45
C ILE A 72 7.29 -6.08 0.23
#